data_a8c96dca228b9776fe6bb76312c5cbcf
#
_entry.id   a8c96dca228b9776fe6bb76312c5cbcf
#
_cell.length_a   1.000
_cell.length_b   1.000
_cell.length_c   1.000
_cell.angle_alpha   90.00
_cell.angle_beta   90.00
_cell.angle_gamma   90.00
#
_symmetry.space_group_name_H-M   'P 1'
#
loop_
_entity.id
_entity.type
_entity.pdbx_description
1 polymer ?
#
loop_
_entity_poly.entity_id
_entity_poly.type
_entity_poly.pdbx_seq_one_letter_code
_entity_poly.pdbx_strand_id
1 'polypeptide(L)'
;LADYAPDPVYQEMVETYRNNPVLKEKAGELTATADKVGVANIFLQALKRKSGSDVAFYHYGGIRRDSLSKGDLTRSDIYDLDPFISSVSVMEMTPEQMSKMVLTKYNDTVNKGESHRIDLFSTAPYVIRTDGYDAVEVIFPGLVSGRKYKVAMGDYVFKNYQGLEYTNGETTQWLVPDVLMEY
;
A
#
# COMPACT_ATOMS: atom_id res chain seq x y z
N LEU A 1 -7.05 -6.34 30.85
CA LEU A 1 -6.03 -5.29 30.57
C LEU A 1 -6.53 -3.88 30.95
N ALA A 2 -7.86 -3.68 31.12
CA ALA A 2 -8.44 -2.39 31.45
C ALA A 2 -8.18 -1.93 32.91
N ASP A 3 -7.67 -2.79 33.76
CA ASP A 3 -7.51 -2.54 35.21
C ASP A 3 -6.10 -2.09 35.62
N TYR A 4 -5.18 -1.91 34.65
CA TYR A 4 -3.83 -1.44 34.94
C TYR A 4 -3.71 0.04 34.59
N ALA A 5 -3.37 0.86 35.59
CA ALA A 5 -3.00 2.26 35.34
C ALA A 5 -1.74 2.29 34.47
N PRO A 6 -1.69 3.17 33.45
CA PRO A 6 -0.46 3.34 32.65
C PRO A 6 0.71 3.75 33.54
N ASP A 7 1.89 3.20 33.26
CA ASP A 7 3.12 3.63 33.91
C ASP A 7 3.39 5.11 33.58
N PRO A 8 3.54 5.99 34.59
CA PRO A 8 3.70 7.44 34.38
C PRO A 8 4.90 7.80 33.49
N VAL A 9 6.00 7.05 33.57
CA VAL A 9 7.22 7.31 32.78
C VAL A 9 6.94 7.06 31.29
N TYR A 10 6.30 5.92 30.97
CA TYR A 10 5.93 5.63 29.58
C TYR A 10 4.84 6.57 29.07
N GLN A 11 3.92 6.98 29.94
CA GLN A 11 2.89 7.94 29.59
C GLN A 11 3.51 9.30 29.22
N GLU A 12 4.45 9.80 29.99
CA GLU A 12 5.17 11.05 29.71
C GLU A 12 5.96 10.95 28.39
N MET A 13 6.65 9.83 28.15
CA MET A 13 7.34 9.59 26.87
C MET A 13 6.38 9.65 25.70
N VAL A 14 5.26 8.94 25.78
CA VAL A 14 4.24 8.92 24.71
C VAL A 14 3.69 10.33 24.46
N GLU A 15 3.40 11.09 25.52
CA GLU A 15 2.90 12.46 25.40
C GLU A 15 3.94 13.40 24.75
N THR A 16 5.22 13.21 25.06
CA THR A 16 6.31 13.97 24.42
C THR A 16 6.32 13.78 22.91
N TYR A 17 6.20 12.52 22.45
CA TYR A 17 6.12 12.22 21.01
C TYR A 17 4.82 12.74 20.39
N ARG A 18 3.67 12.51 21.01
CA ARG A 18 2.36 13.00 20.53
C ARG A 18 2.30 14.52 20.42
N ASN A 19 3.01 15.23 21.29
CA ASN A 19 3.03 16.69 21.31
C ASN A 19 4.15 17.31 20.47
N ASN A 20 4.92 16.51 19.70
CA ASN A 20 5.92 17.03 18.79
C ASN A 20 5.25 17.95 17.74
N PRO A 21 5.63 19.25 17.69
CA PRO A 21 4.99 20.21 16.79
C PRO A 21 5.15 19.81 15.31
N VAL A 22 6.25 19.18 14.93
CA VAL A 22 6.47 18.71 13.56
C VAL A 22 5.43 17.66 13.13
N LEU A 23 5.03 16.77 14.04
CA LEU A 23 4.01 15.76 13.74
C LEU A 23 2.60 16.37 13.61
N LYS A 24 2.37 17.54 14.16
CA LYS A 24 1.10 18.29 14.09
C LYS A 24 1.02 19.21 12.89
N GLU A 25 2.10 19.37 12.12
CA GLU A 25 2.08 20.16 10.88
C GLU A 25 1.08 19.55 9.89
N LYS A 26 0.32 20.43 9.22
CA LYS A 26 -0.60 20.02 8.14
C LYS A 26 0.22 19.41 7.00
N ALA A 27 -0.12 18.18 6.63
CA ALA A 27 0.46 17.44 5.51
C ALA A 27 -0.43 17.46 4.26
N GLY A 28 -1.75 17.65 4.45
CA GLY A 28 -2.69 17.66 3.34
C GLY A 28 -4.12 17.91 3.81
N GLU A 29 -5.07 17.76 2.90
CA GLU A 29 -6.49 17.90 3.19
C GLU A 29 -7.32 16.92 2.37
N LEU A 30 -8.27 16.24 3.00
CA LEU A 30 -9.25 15.43 2.31
C LEU A 30 -10.56 16.21 2.12
N THR A 31 -11.01 16.29 0.89
CA THR A 31 -12.29 16.94 0.53
C THR A 31 -13.51 16.07 0.86
N ALA A 32 -13.30 14.75 1.03
CA ALA A 32 -14.32 13.78 1.41
C ALA A 32 -13.69 12.68 2.29
N THR A 33 -14.52 12.03 3.13
CA THR A 33 -14.09 10.83 3.87
C THR A 33 -13.74 9.71 2.90
N ALA A 34 -12.60 9.06 3.11
CA ALA A 34 -12.14 7.93 2.33
C ALA A 34 -12.22 6.65 3.19
N ASP A 35 -12.78 5.59 2.62
CA ASP A 35 -12.71 4.23 3.16
C ASP A 35 -11.35 3.59 2.81
N LYS A 36 -11.16 2.33 3.15
CA LYS A 36 -9.92 1.58 2.86
C LYS A 36 -9.50 1.63 1.39
N VAL A 37 -10.45 1.53 0.48
CA VAL A 37 -10.19 1.58 -0.97
C VAL A 37 -9.80 3.00 -1.39
N GLY A 38 -10.49 4.01 -0.86
CA GLY A 38 -10.14 5.41 -1.09
C GLY A 38 -8.76 5.76 -0.57
N VAL A 39 -8.40 5.29 0.63
CA VAL A 39 -7.03 5.45 1.18
C VAL A 39 -6.00 4.74 0.30
N ALA A 40 -6.27 3.51 -0.10
CA ALA A 40 -5.39 2.78 -1.03
C ALA A 40 -5.19 3.53 -2.34
N ASN A 41 -6.24 4.14 -2.90
CA ASN A 41 -6.13 4.94 -4.11
C ASN A 41 -5.20 6.14 -3.93
N ILE A 42 -5.20 6.81 -2.77
CA ILE A 42 -4.24 7.89 -2.47
C ILE A 42 -2.80 7.37 -2.58
N PHE A 43 -2.49 6.23 -1.93
CA PHE A 43 -1.17 5.59 -2.05
C PHE A 43 -0.80 5.29 -3.50
N LEU A 44 -1.69 4.65 -4.23
CA LEU A 44 -1.46 4.26 -5.61
C LEU A 44 -1.18 5.46 -6.52
N GLN A 45 -1.97 6.53 -6.41
CA GLN A 45 -1.77 7.74 -7.22
C GLN A 45 -0.50 8.48 -6.83
N ALA A 46 -0.18 8.55 -5.54
CA ALA A 46 1.05 9.16 -5.05
C ALA A 46 2.29 8.42 -5.59
N LEU A 47 2.32 7.09 -5.47
CA LEU A 47 3.41 6.26 -6.00
C LEU A 47 3.54 6.40 -7.52
N LYS A 48 2.42 6.32 -8.23
CA LYS A 48 2.38 6.46 -9.69
C LYS A 48 2.91 7.81 -10.15
N ARG A 49 2.46 8.89 -9.52
CA ARG A 49 2.90 10.26 -9.84
C ARG A 49 4.39 10.45 -9.56
N LYS A 50 4.86 10.03 -8.38
CA LYS A 50 6.27 10.20 -7.97
C LYS A 50 7.23 9.44 -8.87
N SER A 51 6.89 8.20 -9.22
CA SER A 51 7.75 7.33 -10.02
C SER A 51 7.61 7.52 -11.53
N GLY A 52 6.55 8.18 -11.99
CA GLY A 52 6.18 8.21 -13.41
C GLY A 52 5.86 6.82 -13.95
N SER A 53 5.29 5.93 -13.11
CA SER A 53 4.95 4.56 -13.50
C SER A 53 3.62 4.50 -14.26
N ASP A 54 3.47 3.46 -15.09
CA ASP A 54 2.22 3.16 -15.80
C ASP A 54 1.19 2.55 -14.83
N VAL A 55 1.67 1.70 -13.92
CA VAL A 55 0.85 0.97 -12.95
C VAL A 55 1.50 1.09 -11.56
N ALA A 56 0.67 1.22 -10.54
CA ALA A 56 1.11 1.15 -9.15
C ALA A 56 0.34 0.06 -8.40
N PHE A 57 1.03 -0.62 -7.48
CA PHE A 57 0.47 -1.58 -6.54
C PHE A 57 0.78 -1.19 -5.11
N TYR A 58 -0.16 -1.50 -4.21
CA TYR A 58 0.10 -1.45 -2.77
C TYR A 58 -0.66 -2.56 -2.05
N HIS A 59 -0.11 -3.10 -0.96
CA HIS A 59 -0.73 -4.24 -0.28
C HIS A 59 -1.65 -3.79 0.85
N TYR A 60 -2.69 -4.59 1.09
CA TYR A 60 -3.73 -4.31 2.07
C TYR A 60 -3.16 -4.08 3.48
N GLY A 61 -2.27 -4.98 3.92
CA GLY A 61 -1.68 -4.94 5.26
C GLY A 61 -0.71 -3.78 5.50
N GLY A 62 -0.17 -3.16 4.44
CA GLY A 62 0.72 -2.00 4.52
C GLY A 62 -0.01 -0.71 4.87
N ILE A 63 -1.31 -0.64 4.57
CA ILE A 63 -2.15 0.51 4.92
C ILE A 63 -2.78 0.24 6.29
N ARG A 64 -2.37 0.95 7.33
CA ARG A 64 -2.75 0.63 8.71
C ARG A 64 -4.04 1.31 9.21
N ARG A 65 -4.66 2.16 8.41
CA ARG A 65 -5.99 2.73 8.70
C ARG A 65 -7.02 2.27 7.69
N ASP A 66 -8.21 1.94 8.15
CA ASP A 66 -9.32 1.49 7.30
C ASP A 66 -10.13 2.65 6.72
N SER A 67 -9.96 3.84 7.27
CA SER A 67 -10.59 5.06 6.77
C SER A 67 -9.83 6.30 7.19
N LEU A 68 -10.03 7.39 6.45
CA LEU A 68 -9.61 8.74 6.79
C LEU A 68 -10.83 9.66 6.71
N SER A 69 -11.03 10.48 7.73
CA SER A 69 -12.11 11.48 7.74
C SER A 69 -11.78 12.66 6.84
N LYS A 70 -12.82 13.28 6.27
CA LYS A 70 -12.71 14.58 5.62
C LYS A 70 -12.09 15.60 6.57
N GLY A 71 -11.20 16.45 6.06
CA GLY A 71 -10.55 17.53 6.78
C GLY A 71 -9.04 17.51 6.64
N ASP A 72 -8.38 18.29 7.48
CA ASP A 72 -6.92 18.39 7.50
C ASP A 72 -6.29 17.08 7.98
N LEU A 73 -5.22 16.70 7.30
CA LEU A 73 -4.34 15.62 7.69
C LEU A 73 -3.03 16.19 8.20
N THR A 74 -2.56 15.64 9.31
CA THR A 74 -1.26 15.99 9.89
C THR A 74 -0.18 15.02 9.39
N ARG A 75 1.09 15.36 9.61
CA ARG A 75 2.20 14.42 9.38
C ARG A 75 2.04 13.13 10.19
N SER A 76 1.53 13.23 11.43
CA SER A 76 1.23 12.06 12.25
C SER A 76 0.22 11.14 11.57
N ASP A 77 -0.83 11.69 10.95
CA ASP A 77 -1.80 10.88 10.23
C ASP A 77 -1.17 10.12 9.07
N ILE A 78 -0.24 10.75 8.35
CA ILE A 78 0.48 10.09 7.24
C ILE A 78 1.38 8.96 7.75
N TYR A 79 2.14 9.18 8.84
CA TYR A 79 2.96 8.12 9.45
C TYR A 79 2.12 6.97 10.03
N ASP A 80 0.91 7.26 10.51
CA ASP A 80 -0.03 6.22 10.97
C ASP A 80 -0.57 5.37 9.82
N LEU A 81 -0.59 5.89 8.58
CA LEU A 81 -0.98 5.14 7.40
C LEU A 81 0.06 4.09 7.00
N ASP A 82 1.34 4.45 7.03
CA ASP A 82 2.48 3.55 6.77
C ASP A 82 3.53 3.68 7.87
N PRO A 83 3.30 3.07 9.06
CA PRO A 83 4.25 3.13 10.18
C PRO A 83 5.52 2.31 9.95
N PHE A 84 5.60 1.56 8.85
CA PHE A 84 6.80 0.81 8.46
C PHE A 84 7.84 1.67 7.76
N ILE A 85 7.46 2.90 7.38
CA ILE A 85 8.31 3.82 6.62
C ILE A 85 8.85 3.11 5.38
N SER A 86 7.93 2.45 4.65
CA SER A 86 8.24 1.66 3.46
C SER A 86 8.92 2.51 2.39
N SER A 87 9.83 1.91 1.63
CA SER A 87 10.41 2.55 0.45
C SER A 87 9.61 2.21 -0.82
N VAL A 88 9.73 3.04 -1.83
CA VAL A 88 9.14 2.77 -3.15
C VAL A 88 10.12 1.93 -3.97
N SER A 89 9.63 0.84 -4.55
CA SER A 89 10.35 0.05 -5.55
C SER A 89 9.76 0.25 -6.94
N VAL A 90 10.60 0.28 -7.96
CA VAL A 90 10.22 0.50 -9.36
C VAL A 90 10.83 -0.60 -10.23
N MET A 91 10.03 -1.15 -11.15
CA MET A 91 10.45 -2.22 -12.05
C MET A 91 9.66 -2.22 -13.35
N GLU A 92 10.08 -3.02 -14.31
CA GLU A 92 9.30 -3.33 -15.49
C GLU A 92 8.62 -4.69 -15.34
N MET A 93 7.32 -4.76 -15.62
CA MET A 93 6.53 -5.99 -15.59
C MET A 93 5.63 -6.09 -16.80
N THR A 94 5.43 -7.31 -17.31
CA THR A 94 4.35 -7.62 -18.26
C THR A 94 3.04 -7.91 -17.51
N PRO A 95 1.87 -7.83 -18.19
CA PRO A 95 0.59 -8.19 -17.58
C PRO A 95 0.59 -9.62 -17.00
N GLU A 96 1.30 -10.55 -17.65
CA GLU A 96 1.41 -11.94 -17.20
C GLU A 96 2.16 -12.06 -15.89
N GLN A 97 3.22 -11.27 -15.69
CA GLN A 97 3.96 -11.21 -14.43
C GLN A 97 3.12 -10.59 -13.32
N MET A 98 2.40 -9.49 -13.61
CA MET A 98 1.45 -8.89 -12.66
C MET A 98 0.34 -9.86 -12.29
N SER A 99 -0.23 -10.58 -13.27
CA SER A 99 -1.26 -11.59 -13.07
C SER A 99 -0.77 -12.72 -12.18
N LYS A 100 0.44 -13.22 -12.40
CA LYS A 100 1.05 -14.26 -11.57
C LYS A 100 1.24 -13.79 -10.12
N MET A 101 1.72 -12.57 -9.93
CA MET A 101 1.89 -11.98 -8.59
C MET A 101 0.55 -11.91 -7.84
N VAL A 102 -0.48 -11.35 -8.48
CA VAL A 102 -1.83 -11.20 -7.88
C VAL A 102 -2.44 -12.57 -7.58
N LEU A 103 -2.37 -13.51 -8.53
CA LEU A 103 -2.93 -14.87 -8.41
C LEU A 103 -2.27 -15.62 -7.24
N THR A 104 -0.94 -15.60 -7.18
CA THR A 104 -0.20 -16.30 -6.12
C THR A 104 -0.54 -15.71 -4.75
N LYS A 105 -0.58 -14.38 -4.66
CA LYS A 105 -0.90 -13.74 -3.38
C LYS A 105 -2.36 -13.94 -2.95
N TYR A 106 -3.31 -13.93 -3.89
CA TYR A 106 -4.71 -14.23 -3.60
C TYR A 106 -4.85 -15.63 -2.98
N ASN A 107 -4.25 -16.65 -3.61
CA ASN A 107 -4.31 -18.03 -3.13
C ASN A 107 -3.59 -18.20 -1.78
N ASP A 108 -2.47 -17.53 -1.57
CA ASP A 108 -1.79 -17.49 -0.26
C ASP A 108 -2.68 -16.90 0.84
N THR A 109 -3.38 -15.80 0.56
CA THR A 109 -4.30 -15.12 1.47
C THR A 109 -5.51 -16.01 1.82
N VAL A 110 -6.09 -16.67 0.82
CA VAL A 110 -7.20 -17.62 1.00
C VAL A 110 -6.77 -18.83 1.81
N ASN A 111 -5.63 -19.42 1.49
CA ASN A 111 -5.10 -20.61 2.19
C ASN A 111 -4.75 -20.33 3.65
N LYS A 112 -4.35 -19.11 3.98
CA LYS A 112 -4.09 -18.67 5.35
C LYS A 112 -5.37 -18.30 6.12
N GLY A 113 -6.54 -18.27 5.46
CA GLY A 113 -7.82 -17.91 6.09
C GLY A 113 -7.86 -16.46 6.55
N GLU A 114 -7.16 -15.56 5.85
CA GLU A 114 -7.17 -14.12 6.17
C GLU A 114 -8.56 -13.51 5.95
N SER A 115 -8.90 -12.48 6.69
CA SER A 115 -10.21 -11.81 6.63
C SER A 115 -10.47 -11.08 5.31
N HIS A 116 -9.42 -10.76 4.56
CA HIS A 116 -9.48 -10.11 3.25
C HIS A 116 -8.95 -11.07 2.17
N ARG A 117 -9.64 -11.16 1.05
CA ARG A 117 -9.21 -12.01 -0.07
C ARG A 117 -8.32 -11.27 -1.05
N ILE A 118 -8.61 -9.99 -1.28
CA ILE A 118 -7.83 -9.13 -2.17
C ILE A 118 -6.78 -8.41 -1.34
N ASP A 119 -5.53 -8.79 -1.50
CA ASP A 119 -4.40 -8.21 -0.77
C ASP A 119 -3.72 -7.07 -1.54
N LEU A 120 -3.81 -7.05 -2.87
CA LEU A 120 -3.17 -6.03 -3.69
C LEU A 120 -4.18 -5.06 -4.30
N PHE A 121 -4.05 -3.79 -3.94
CA PHE A 121 -4.67 -2.69 -4.67
C PHE A 121 -3.82 -2.31 -5.89
N SER A 122 -4.45 -1.86 -6.97
CA SER A 122 -3.77 -1.50 -8.22
C SER A 122 -4.44 -0.33 -8.92
N THR A 123 -3.65 0.51 -9.59
CA THR A 123 -4.18 1.55 -10.50
C THR A 123 -4.70 0.98 -11.82
N ALA A 124 -4.22 -0.19 -12.24
CA ALA A 124 -4.77 -0.93 -13.37
C ALA A 124 -5.82 -1.91 -12.85
N PRO A 125 -7.08 -1.83 -13.30
CA PRO A 125 -8.11 -2.76 -12.89
C PRO A 125 -7.77 -4.19 -13.34
N TYR A 126 -8.06 -5.16 -12.49
CA TYR A 126 -7.88 -6.57 -12.80
C TYR A 126 -9.10 -7.38 -12.36
N VAL A 127 -9.26 -8.54 -13.00
CA VAL A 127 -10.34 -9.50 -12.72
C VAL A 127 -9.71 -10.80 -12.24
N ILE A 128 -10.20 -11.32 -11.12
CA ILE A 128 -9.84 -12.65 -10.60
C ILE A 128 -10.96 -13.62 -10.94
N ARG A 129 -10.63 -14.71 -11.62
CA ARG A 129 -11.53 -15.84 -11.82
C ARG A 129 -11.16 -16.93 -10.81
N THR A 130 -12.16 -17.44 -10.11
CA THR A 130 -11.99 -18.48 -9.10
C THR A 130 -12.68 -19.77 -9.52
N ASP A 131 -12.10 -20.90 -9.10
CA ASP A 131 -12.75 -22.21 -9.09
C ASP A 131 -12.98 -22.57 -7.61
N GLY A 132 -14.21 -22.34 -7.14
CA GLY A 132 -14.52 -22.40 -5.72
C GLY A 132 -13.84 -21.28 -4.92
N TYR A 133 -12.78 -21.61 -4.19
CA TYR A 133 -12.05 -20.66 -3.33
C TYR A 133 -10.77 -20.12 -3.98
N ASP A 134 -10.12 -20.93 -4.83
CA ASP A 134 -8.82 -20.63 -5.38
C ASP A 134 -8.95 -19.77 -6.65
N ALA A 135 -8.07 -18.81 -6.81
CA ALA A 135 -7.91 -18.10 -8.09
C ALA A 135 -7.24 -19.03 -9.10
N VAL A 136 -7.87 -19.15 -10.26
CA VAL A 136 -7.34 -19.93 -11.39
C VAL A 136 -6.81 -19.03 -12.50
N GLU A 137 -7.24 -17.78 -12.54
CA GLU A 137 -6.81 -16.81 -13.54
C GLU A 137 -6.92 -15.38 -13.01
N VAL A 138 -5.96 -14.54 -13.39
CA VAL A 138 -6.01 -13.08 -13.18
C VAL A 138 -5.79 -12.40 -14.53
N ILE A 139 -6.65 -11.45 -14.86
CA ILE A 139 -6.60 -10.73 -16.14
C ILE A 139 -6.56 -9.23 -15.89
N PHE A 140 -5.70 -8.52 -16.60
CA PHE A 140 -5.65 -7.05 -16.68
C PHE A 140 -6.23 -6.61 -18.02
N PRO A 141 -7.55 -6.37 -18.14
CA PRO A 141 -8.20 -6.17 -19.43
C PRO A 141 -7.77 -4.91 -20.19
N GLY A 142 -7.20 -3.94 -19.48
CA GLY A 142 -6.70 -2.70 -20.09
C GLY A 142 -5.23 -2.72 -20.50
N LEU A 143 -4.52 -3.84 -20.29
CA LEU A 143 -3.09 -3.95 -20.59
C LEU A 143 -2.86 -4.89 -21.79
N VAL A 144 -1.82 -4.58 -22.56
CA VAL A 144 -1.46 -5.38 -23.77
C VAL A 144 -0.50 -6.51 -23.37
N SER A 145 -0.87 -7.75 -23.70
CA SER A 145 -0.06 -8.96 -23.44
C SER A 145 1.37 -8.81 -23.98
N GLY A 146 2.35 -9.23 -23.20
CA GLY A 146 3.76 -9.19 -23.53
C GLY A 146 4.40 -7.80 -23.51
N ARG A 147 3.62 -6.72 -23.46
CA ARG A 147 4.16 -5.36 -23.32
C ARG A 147 4.67 -5.15 -21.90
N LYS A 148 5.85 -4.55 -21.77
CA LYS A 148 6.39 -4.11 -20.49
C LYS A 148 5.79 -2.77 -20.08
N TYR A 149 5.44 -2.67 -18.82
CA TYR A 149 4.95 -1.47 -18.16
C TYR A 149 5.85 -1.14 -16.99
N LYS A 150 6.11 0.15 -16.77
CA LYS A 150 6.80 0.62 -15.58
C LYS A 150 5.83 0.51 -14.39
N VAL A 151 6.23 -0.24 -13.36
CA VAL A 151 5.40 -0.54 -12.17
C VAL A 151 6.07 0.00 -10.92
N ALA A 152 5.29 0.66 -10.07
CA ALA A 152 5.72 1.07 -8.73
C ALA A 152 4.97 0.30 -7.65
N MET A 153 5.66 -0.02 -6.55
CA MET A 153 5.05 -0.68 -5.38
C MET A 153 5.85 -0.38 -4.11
N GLY A 154 5.30 -0.70 -2.95
CA GLY A 154 6.05 -0.69 -1.70
C GLY A 154 7.14 -1.79 -1.71
N ASP A 155 8.27 -1.52 -1.09
CA ASP A 155 9.43 -2.43 -1.06
C ASP A 155 9.13 -3.77 -0.39
N TYR A 156 8.17 -3.81 0.56
CA TYR A 156 7.72 -5.06 1.15
C TYR A 156 7.13 -6.01 0.09
N VAL A 157 6.28 -5.49 -0.82
CA VAL A 157 5.72 -6.28 -1.92
C VAL A 157 6.83 -6.77 -2.83
N PHE A 158 7.73 -5.88 -3.23
CA PHE A 158 8.86 -6.19 -4.12
C PHE A 158 9.77 -7.28 -3.56
N LYS A 159 10.07 -7.24 -2.26
CA LYS A 159 11.00 -8.19 -1.61
C LYS A 159 10.38 -9.53 -1.23
N ASN A 160 9.05 -9.56 -1.00
CA ASN A 160 8.42 -10.71 -0.35
C ASN A 160 7.35 -11.43 -1.18
N TYR A 161 6.85 -10.82 -2.28
CA TYR A 161 5.82 -11.44 -3.09
C TYR A 161 6.44 -12.29 -4.19
N GLN A 162 5.92 -13.51 -4.34
CA GLN A 162 6.37 -14.45 -5.37
C GLN A 162 5.97 -13.98 -6.77
N GLY A 163 6.77 -14.34 -7.76
CA GLY A 163 6.54 -13.97 -9.16
C GLY A 163 7.30 -12.72 -9.59
N LEU A 164 8.08 -12.11 -8.68
CA LEU A 164 8.89 -10.92 -8.95
C LEU A 164 10.38 -11.23 -9.20
N GLU A 165 10.80 -12.49 -9.08
CA GLU A 165 12.19 -12.94 -9.14
C GLU A 165 12.88 -12.63 -10.48
N TYR A 166 12.10 -12.40 -11.53
CA TYR A 166 12.58 -12.14 -12.88
C TYR A 166 12.39 -10.69 -13.33
N THR A 167 12.04 -9.79 -12.40
CA THR A 167 11.90 -8.38 -12.71
C THR A 167 13.21 -7.66 -12.44
N ASN A 168 13.65 -6.83 -13.38
CA ASN A 168 14.73 -5.88 -13.16
C ASN A 168 14.16 -4.69 -12.40
N GLY A 169 14.21 -4.75 -11.06
CA GLY A 169 13.67 -3.72 -10.21
C GLY A 169 14.70 -3.19 -9.23
N GLU A 170 14.47 -1.99 -8.77
CA GLU A 170 15.25 -1.35 -7.72
C GLU A 170 14.35 -0.76 -6.64
N THR A 171 14.82 -0.79 -5.40
CA THR A 171 14.23 -0.02 -4.32
C THR A 171 14.89 1.35 -4.30
N THR A 172 14.07 2.37 -4.42
CA THR A 172 14.52 3.77 -4.42
C THR A 172 14.77 4.27 -2.98
N GLN A 173 15.28 5.50 -2.85
CA GLN A 173 15.39 6.18 -1.56
C GLN A 173 14.10 6.95 -1.18
N TRP A 174 13.04 6.87 -1.99
CA TRP A 174 11.79 7.55 -1.70
C TRP A 174 11.01 6.78 -0.65
N LEU A 175 10.74 7.42 0.48
CA LEU A 175 9.90 6.86 1.53
C LEU A 175 8.42 7.10 1.20
N VAL A 176 7.59 6.10 1.40
CA VAL A 176 6.15 6.18 1.10
C VAL A 176 5.48 7.32 1.86
N PRO A 177 5.74 7.57 3.16
CA PRO A 177 5.16 8.72 3.85
C PRO A 177 5.53 10.06 3.20
N ASP A 178 6.79 10.24 2.77
CA ASP A 178 7.21 11.47 2.09
C ASP A 178 6.51 11.63 0.75
N VAL A 179 6.39 10.54 -0.01
CA VAL A 179 5.68 10.52 -1.30
C VAL A 179 4.19 10.87 -1.13
N LEU A 180 3.56 10.42 -0.03
CA LEU A 180 2.19 10.78 0.30
C LEU A 180 2.06 12.27 0.65
N MET A 181 3.01 12.84 1.39
CA MET A 181 3.01 14.27 1.73
C MET A 181 3.28 15.20 0.54
N GLU A 182 3.96 14.70 -0.50
CA GLU A 182 4.20 15.44 -1.75
C GLU A 182 3.00 15.38 -2.71
N TYR A 183 2.08 14.44 -2.53
CA TYR A 183 0.93 14.23 -3.42
C TYR A 183 -0.19 15.20 -3.15
#